data_231d6b79e1caa192bf3be70a1d27ee07
#
_entry.id   231d6b79e1caa192bf3be70a1d27ee07
#
_cell.length_a   1.000
_cell.length_b   1.000
_cell.length_c   1.000
_cell.angle_alpha   90.00
_cell.angle_beta   90.00
_cell.angle_gamma   90.00
#
_symmetry.space_group_name_H-M   'P 1'
#
loop_
_entity.id
_entity.type
_entity.pdbx_description
1 polymer ?
#
loop_
_entity_poly.entity_id
_entity_poly.type
_entity_poly.pdbx_seq_one_letter_code
_entity_poly.pdbx_strand_id
1 'polypeptide(L)'
;MSSNNRYKLENNSDLETINSFKILISNIKALKDKTWGCPWQKIQSHISLIPFLYEECNEFIDAIYEKDPDNICEELGDLLLQVMLHAEIGYEEKEFVLNDVIKNLNKKIINRHPYIFNKKEKVSLEKSQQIWGNIKSLGKETPYMESSISRNLNLKIKNLPPTIGTDKITNVVK
;
A
#
# COMPACT_ATOMS: atom_id res chain seq x y z
N MET A 1 -22.35 12.10 -13.82
CA MET A 1 -21.61 12.01 -15.08
C MET A 1 -20.79 10.75 -15.06
N SER A 2 -21.18 9.75 -15.84
CA SER A 2 -20.54 8.44 -15.91
C SER A 2 -19.16 8.61 -16.55
N SER A 3 -18.09 8.45 -15.77
CA SER A 3 -16.74 8.35 -16.30
C SER A 3 -16.67 7.07 -17.13
N ASN A 4 -16.66 7.21 -18.45
CA ASN A 4 -16.35 6.14 -19.37
C ASN A 4 -14.92 5.63 -19.04
N ASN A 5 -14.84 4.66 -18.13
CA ASN A 5 -13.58 3.99 -17.82
C ASN A 5 -13.20 3.19 -19.07
N ARG A 6 -12.26 3.72 -19.86
CA ARG A 6 -11.82 3.15 -21.13
C ARG A 6 -11.01 1.86 -20.94
N TYR A 7 -10.54 1.63 -19.74
CA TYR A 7 -9.86 0.39 -19.33
C TYR A 7 -10.93 -0.54 -18.74
N LYS A 8 -11.70 -1.15 -19.62
CA LYS A 8 -12.63 -2.20 -19.22
C LYS A 8 -11.81 -3.43 -18.84
N LEU A 9 -12.23 -4.09 -17.79
CA LEU A 9 -11.76 -5.43 -17.45
C LEU A 9 -12.35 -6.35 -18.53
N GLU A 10 -11.55 -6.70 -19.54
CA GLU A 10 -12.06 -7.33 -20.78
C GLU A 10 -11.60 -8.78 -20.96
N ASN A 11 -10.76 -9.30 -20.06
CA ASN A 11 -10.25 -10.66 -20.17
C ASN A 11 -10.58 -11.53 -18.97
N ASN A 12 -10.54 -12.86 -19.17
CA ASN A 12 -10.80 -13.84 -18.11
C ASN A 12 -9.86 -13.68 -16.90
N SER A 13 -8.61 -13.28 -17.13
CA SER A 13 -7.61 -13.05 -16.08
C SER A 13 -8.03 -11.95 -15.10
N ASP A 14 -8.63 -10.87 -15.58
CA ASP A 14 -9.12 -9.79 -14.71
C ASP A 14 -10.28 -10.26 -13.83
N LEU A 15 -11.18 -11.08 -14.39
CA LEU A 15 -12.30 -11.67 -13.64
C LEU A 15 -11.82 -12.66 -12.58
N GLU A 16 -10.82 -13.47 -12.89
CA GLU A 16 -10.18 -14.39 -11.96
C GLU A 16 -9.52 -13.61 -10.80
N THR A 17 -8.79 -12.53 -11.12
CA THR A 17 -8.18 -11.65 -10.12
C THR A 17 -9.22 -11.04 -9.20
N ILE A 18 -10.34 -10.54 -9.73
CA ILE A 18 -11.44 -9.99 -8.92
C ILE A 18 -12.03 -11.06 -8.00
N ASN A 19 -12.21 -12.29 -8.49
CA ASN A 19 -12.75 -13.37 -7.68
C ASN A 19 -11.78 -13.78 -6.57
N SER A 20 -10.49 -13.89 -6.87
CA SER A 20 -9.44 -14.17 -5.88
C SER A 20 -9.40 -13.09 -4.80
N PHE A 21 -9.54 -11.82 -5.19
CA PHE A 21 -9.57 -10.71 -4.24
C PHE A 21 -10.82 -10.74 -3.34
N LYS A 22 -11.99 -11.14 -3.86
CA LYS A 22 -13.19 -11.36 -3.04
C LYS A 22 -12.99 -12.47 -2.01
N ILE A 23 -12.34 -13.56 -2.40
CA ILE A 23 -12.01 -14.66 -1.50
C ILE A 23 -11.04 -14.18 -0.42
N LEU A 24 -9.99 -13.44 -0.78
CA LEU A 24 -9.05 -12.85 0.17
C LEU A 24 -9.76 -11.97 1.20
N ILE A 25 -10.65 -11.07 0.79
CA ILE A 25 -11.46 -10.26 1.71
C ILE A 25 -12.24 -11.13 2.69
N SER A 26 -12.85 -12.21 2.20
CA SER A 26 -13.60 -13.15 3.05
C SER A 26 -12.71 -13.85 4.07
N ASN A 27 -11.51 -14.28 3.64
CA ASN A 27 -10.53 -14.95 4.51
C ASN A 27 -10.03 -14.01 5.62
N ILE A 28 -9.72 -12.76 5.30
CA ILE A 28 -9.29 -11.77 6.29
C ILE A 28 -10.38 -11.53 7.35
N LYS A 29 -11.64 -11.39 6.92
CA LYS A 29 -12.77 -11.27 7.85
C LYS A 29 -12.92 -12.50 8.73
N ALA A 30 -12.71 -13.70 8.19
CA ALA A 30 -12.77 -14.92 8.96
C ALA A 30 -11.67 -14.99 10.05
N LEU A 31 -10.48 -14.42 9.80
CA LEU A 31 -9.42 -14.33 10.82
C LEU A 31 -9.85 -13.48 12.03
N LYS A 32 -10.73 -12.51 11.83
CA LYS A 32 -11.26 -11.62 12.89
C LYS A 32 -12.58 -12.09 13.47
N ASP A 33 -13.14 -13.22 13.02
CA ASP A 33 -14.40 -13.75 13.55
C ASP A 33 -14.35 -13.88 15.08
N LYS A 34 -15.39 -13.37 15.76
CA LYS A 34 -15.40 -13.29 17.23
C LYS A 34 -15.36 -14.66 17.90
N THR A 35 -15.90 -15.67 17.25
CA THR A 35 -16.08 -17.02 17.82
C THR A 35 -14.88 -17.92 17.49
N TRP A 36 -14.52 -18.05 16.21
CA TRP A 36 -13.48 -18.97 15.72
C TRP A 36 -12.29 -18.31 15.04
N GLY A 37 -12.28 -17.02 14.92
CA GLY A 37 -11.17 -16.30 14.29
C GLY A 37 -9.85 -16.48 15.05
N CYS A 38 -8.76 -16.15 14.39
CA CYS A 38 -7.41 -16.29 14.91
C CYS A 38 -7.20 -15.46 16.19
N PRO A 39 -6.85 -16.06 17.34
CA PRO A 39 -6.63 -15.31 18.58
C PRO A 39 -5.56 -14.22 18.46
N TRP A 40 -4.49 -14.49 17.69
CA TRP A 40 -3.43 -13.55 17.47
C TRP A 40 -3.90 -12.33 16.65
N GLN A 41 -4.70 -12.56 15.60
CA GLN A 41 -5.25 -11.48 14.79
C GLN A 41 -6.24 -10.58 15.54
N LYS A 42 -7.01 -11.16 16.46
CA LYS A 42 -8.01 -10.44 17.25
C LYS A 42 -7.43 -9.36 18.17
N ILE A 43 -6.20 -9.52 18.60
CA ILE A 43 -5.54 -8.59 19.53
C ILE A 43 -4.65 -7.56 18.82
N GLN A 44 -4.53 -7.63 17.48
CA GLN A 44 -3.69 -6.69 16.76
C GLN A 44 -4.31 -5.30 16.67
N SER A 45 -3.43 -4.32 16.70
CA SER A 45 -3.72 -2.90 16.47
C SER A 45 -2.81 -2.36 15.37
N HIS A 46 -3.09 -1.16 14.87
CA HIS A 46 -2.21 -0.48 13.93
C HIS A 46 -0.76 -0.41 14.43
N ILE A 47 -0.57 -0.20 15.74
CA ILE A 47 0.78 -0.07 16.34
C ILE A 47 1.47 -1.43 16.45
N SER A 48 0.75 -2.48 16.85
CA SER A 48 1.35 -3.80 17.03
C SER A 48 1.79 -4.45 15.70
N LEU A 49 1.17 -4.06 14.59
CA LEU A 49 1.53 -4.54 13.25
C LEU A 49 2.73 -3.81 12.62
N ILE A 50 3.20 -2.69 13.19
CA ILE A 50 4.33 -1.93 12.62
C ILE A 50 5.60 -2.79 12.45
N PRO A 51 6.02 -3.63 13.42
CA PRO A 51 7.20 -4.48 13.23
C PRO A 51 7.08 -5.43 12.04
N PHE A 52 5.91 -6.07 11.88
CA PHE A 52 5.64 -6.98 10.77
C PHE A 52 5.66 -6.25 9.42
N LEU A 53 5.03 -5.06 9.31
CA LEU A 53 5.09 -4.26 8.08
C LEU A 53 6.55 -3.93 7.69
N TYR A 54 7.44 -3.72 8.69
CA TYR A 54 8.86 -3.52 8.43
C TYR A 54 9.56 -4.78 7.93
N GLU A 55 9.24 -5.92 8.52
CA GLU A 55 9.74 -7.22 8.13
C GLU A 55 9.38 -7.50 6.67
N GLU A 56 8.11 -7.47 6.31
CA GLU A 56 7.64 -7.68 4.93
C GLU A 56 8.26 -6.68 3.93
N CYS A 57 8.42 -5.42 4.30
CA CYS A 57 9.10 -4.45 3.44
C CYS A 57 10.57 -4.82 3.17
N ASN A 58 11.28 -5.35 4.16
CA ASN A 58 12.67 -5.76 3.99
C ASN A 58 12.78 -7.03 3.15
N GLU A 59 11.93 -8.03 3.40
CA GLU A 59 11.89 -9.29 2.66
C GLU A 59 11.57 -9.03 1.19
N PHE A 60 10.60 -8.16 0.90
CA PHE A 60 10.31 -7.72 -0.47
C PHE A 60 11.52 -7.04 -1.15
N ILE A 61 12.26 -6.18 -0.41
CA ILE A 61 13.47 -5.54 -0.94
C ILE A 61 14.55 -6.58 -1.24
N ASP A 62 14.75 -7.54 -0.35
CA ASP A 62 15.74 -8.61 -0.53
C ASP A 62 15.37 -9.51 -1.72
N ALA A 63 14.10 -9.89 -1.87
CA ALA A 63 13.60 -10.63 -3.02
C ALA A 63 13.86 -9.91 -4.35
N ILE A 64 13.72 -8.57 -4.41
CA ILE A 64 14.07 -7.77 -5.59
C ILE A 64 15.56 -7.86 -5.91
N TYR A 65 16.43 -7.78 -4.89
CA TYR A 65 17.88 -7.86 -5.09
C TYR A 65 18.34 -9.25 -5.53
N GLU A 66 17.69 -10.30 -5.02
CA GLU A 66 17.93 -11.69 -5.39
C GLU A 66 17.42 -12.02 -6.80
N LYS A 67 16.51 -11.18 -7.33
CA LYS A 67 15.86 -11.35 -8.65
C LYS A 67 15.10 -12.66 -8.76
N ASP A 68 14.48 -13.08 -7.69
CA ASP A 68 13.63 -14.26 -7.63
C ASP A 68 12.15 -13.86 -7.83
N PRO A 69 11.54 -14.13 -9.00
CA PRO A 69 10.17 -13.72 -9.27
C PRO A 69 9.14 -14.40 -8.36
N ASP A 70 9.40 -15.62 -7.93
CA ASP A 70 8.47 -16.36 -7.08
C ASP A 70 8.47 -15.76 -5.68
N ASN A 71 9.65 -15.47 -5.14
CA ASN A 71 9.79 -14.78 -3.86
C ASN A 71 9.24 -13.34 -3.92
N ILE A 72 9.51 -12.58 -4.99
CA ILE A 72 8.88 -11.26 -5.20
C ILE A 72 7.36 -11.35 -5.15
N CYS A 73 6.77 -12.38 -5.74
CA CYS A 73 5.33 -12.58 -5.74
C CYS A 73 4.79 -12.90 -4.33
N GLU A 74 5.51 -13.71 -3.56
CA GLU A 74 5.19 -14.04 -2.17
C GLU A 74 5.19 -12.79 -1.30
N GLU A 75 6.28 -12.04 -1.29
CA GLU A 75 6.45 -10.83 -0.46
C GLU A 75 5.46 -9.70 -0.82
N LEU A 76 5.07 -9.58 -2.11
CA LEU A 76 3.98 -8.69 -2.50
C LEU A 76 2.64 -9.14 -1.89
N GLY A 77 2.42 -10.43 -1.72
CA GLY A 77 1.27 -10.99 -1.03
C GLY A 77 1.26 -10.59 0.45
N ASP A 78 2.40 -10.65 1.13
CA ASP A 78 2.53 -10.30 2.54
C ASP A 78 2.40 -8.79 2.77
N LEU A 79 2.94 -7.96 1.89
CA LEU A 79 2.63 -6.53 1.90
C LEU A 79 1.14 -6.24 1.68
N LEU A 80 0.47 -6.98 0.81
CA LEU A 80 -0.98 -6.87 0.62
C LEU A 80 -1.73 -7.32 1.88
N LEU A 81 -1.28 -8.39 2.54
CA LEU A 81 -1.82 -8.84 3.83
C LEU A 81 -1.76 -7.72 4.87
N GLN A 82 -0.65 -7.02 5.01
CA GLN A 82 -0.54 -5.86 5.92
C GLN A 82 -1.59 -4.79 5.62
N VAL A 83 -1.79 -4.45 4.34
CA VAL A 83 -2.84 -3.50 3.94
C VAL A 83 -4.24 -3.98 4.36
N MET A 84 -4.53 -5.26 4.17
CA MET A 84 -5.82 -5.86 4.50
C MET A 84 -6.06 -5.89 6.00
N LEU A 85 -5.05 -6.25 6.80
CA LEU A 85 -5.14 -6.29 8.26
C LEU A 85 -5.38 -4.89 8.84
N HIS A 86 -4.64 -3.90 8.36
CA HIS A 86 -4.85 -2.51 8.75
C HIS A 86 -6.25 -1.98 8.35
N ALA A 87 -6.77 -2.40 7.19
CA ALA A 87 -8.11 -2.02 6.76
C ALA A 87 -9.21 -2.66 7.64
N GLU A 88 -8.99 -3.87 8.11
CA GLU A 88 -9.93 -4.55 9.01
C GLU A 88 -9.91 -3.94 10.43
N ILE A 89 -8.73 -3.52 10.92
CA ILE A 89 -8.63 -2.75 12.18
C ILE A 89 -9.39 -1.43 12.04
N GLY A 90 -9.19 -0.66 10.96
CA GLY A 90 -9.93 0.58 10.72
C GLY A 90 -11.45 0.38 10.66
N TYR A 91 -11.92 -0.75 10.13
CA TYR A 91 -13.33 -1.13 10.16
C TYR A 91 -13.84 -1.38 11.59
N GLU A 92 -13.07 -2.14 12.41
CA GLU A 92 -13.41 -2.42 13.81
C GLU A 92 -13.46 -1.14 14.66
N GLU A 93 -12.51 -0.21 14.42
CA GLU A 93 -12.42 1.09 15.07
C GLU A 93 -13.42 2.12 14.52
N LYS A 94 -14.16 1.78 13.46
CA LYS A 94 -15.14 2.63 12.77
C LYS A 94 -14.54 3.92 12.17
N GLU A 95 -13.28 3.87 11.77
CA GLU A 95 -12.56 5.00 11.21
C GLU A 95 -12.63 5.01 9.67
N PHE A 96 -12.39 3.88 9.04
CA PHE A 96 -12.45 3.69 7.59
C PHE A 96 -12.61 2.20 7.24
N VAL A 97 -12.88 1.92 5.99
CA VAL A 97 -12.97 0.55 5.46
C VAL A 97 -12.06 0.35 4.25
N LEU A 98 -11.76 -0.88 3.88
CA LEU A 98 -10.95 -1.22 2.70
C LEU A 98 -11.40 -0.47 1.42
N ASN A 99 -12.71 -0.31 1.25
CA ASN A 99 -13.25 0.42 0.09
C ASN A 99 -12.83 1.89 0.06
N ASP A 100 -12.64 2.53 1.21
CA ASP A 100 -12.17 3.91 1.29
C ASP A 100 -10.69 4.00 0.94
N VAL A 101 -9.88 3.02 1.37
CA VAL A 101 -8.47 2.89 0.96
C VAL A 101 -8.37 2.80 -0.55
N ILE A 102 -9.14 1.89 -1.18
CA ILE A 102 -9.15 1.69 -2.64
C ILE A 102 -9.63 2.95 -3.38
N LYS A 103 -10.73 3.57 -2.93
CA LYS A 103 -11.26 4.79 -3.53
C LYS A 103 -10.27 5.96 -3.45
N ASN A 104 -9.62 6.13 -2.30
CA ASN A 104 -8.62 7.18 -2.11
C ASN A 104 -7.39 6.95 -2.99
N LEU A 105 -6.94 5.71 -3.14
CA LEU A 105 -5.85 5.37 -4.05
C LEU A 105 -6.24 5.66 -5.50
N ASN A 106 -7.41 5.21 -5.96
CA ASN A 106 -7.90 5.47 -7.30
C ASN A 106 -8.02 6.98 -7.59
N LYS A 107 -8.59 7.75 -6.67
CA LYS A 107 -8.67 9.22 -6.78
C LYS A 107 -7.28 9.85 -6.91
N LYS A 108 -6.32 9.38 -6.10
CA LYS A 108 -4.93 9.85 -6.13
C LYS A 108 -4.26 9.55 -7.48
N ILE A 109 -4.42 8.33 -8.01
CA ILE A 109 -3.87 7.92 -9.31
C ILE A 109 -4.44 8.79 -10.43
N ILE A 110 -5.76 8.94 -10.50
CA ILE A 110 -6.45 9.74 -11.53
C ILE A 110 -5.97 11.21 -11.47
N ASN A 111 -5.96 11.80 -10.29
CA ASN A 111 -5.58 13.19 -10.11
C ASN A 111 -4.11 13.47 -10.47
N ARG A 112 -3.20 12.52 -10.18
CA ARG A 112 -1.77 12.70 -10.46
C ARG A 112 -1.38 12.43 -11.91
N HIS A 113 -2.28 11.85 -12.71
CA HIS A 113 -2.04 11.53 -14.11
C HIS A 113 -3.12 12.13 -15.03
N PRO A 114 -3.35 13.48 -14.97
CA PRO A 114 -4.41 14.12 -15.76
C PRO A 114 -4.20 13.99 -17.27
N TYR A 115 -2.95 13.83 -17.71
CA TYR A 115 -2.60 13.60 -19.10
C TYR A 115 -3.10 12.23 -19.61
N ILE A 116 -3.23 11.23 -18.72
CA ILE A 116 -3.79 9.92 -19.07
C ILE A 116 -5.32 9.94 -19.00
N PHE A 117 -5.86 10.34 -17.86
CA PHE A 117 -7.29 10.14 -17.55
C PHE A 117 -8.18 11.25 -18.11
N ASN A 118 -7.68 12.49 -18.21
CA ASN A 118 -8.48 13.64 -18.66
C ASN A 118 -8.17 14.02 -20.12
N LYS A 119 -6.89 14.24 -20.44
CA LYS A 119 -6.49 14.82 -21.74
C LYS A 119 -6.15 13.78 -22.80
N LYS A 120 -5.74 12.55 -22.41
CA LYS A 120 -5.25 11.48 -23.28
C LYS A 120 -4.08 11.95 -24.17
N GLU A 121 -3.16 12.64 -23.56
CA GLU A 121 -2.01 13.28 -24.19
C GLU A 121 -0.74 12.49 -23.88
N LYS A 122 0.12 12.29 -24.90
CA LYS A 122 1.47 11.75 -24.68
C LYS A 122 2.35 12.87 -24.13
N VAL A 123 3.03 12.57 -23.02
CA VAL A 123 3.97 13.49 -22.41
C VAL A 123 5.35 12.83 -22.28
N SER A 124 6.41 13.64 -22.23
CA SER A 124 7.76 13.13 -21.93
C SER A 124 7.87 12.67 -20.47
N LEU A 125 8.92 11.92 -20.14
CA LEU A 125 9.21 11.50 -18.78
C LEU A 125 9.34 12.71 -17.85
N GLU A 126 10.11 13.71 -18.23
CA GLU A 126 10.35 14.93 -17.44
C GLU A 126 9.03 15.67 -17.17
N LYS A 127 8.18 15.79 -18.20
CA LYS A 127 6.86 16.43 -18.07
C LYS A 127 5.96 15.66 -17.12
N SER A 128 5.97 14.33 -17.20
CA SER A 128 5.17 13.48 -16.30
C SER A 128 5.62 13.61 -14.85
N GLN A 129 6.92 13.65 -14.60
CA GLN A 129 7.51 13.86 -13.27
C GLN A 129 7.18 15.24 -12.69
N GLN A 130 7.25 16.30 -13.51
CA GLN A 130 6.86 17.66 -13.11
C GLN A 130 5.38 17.74 -12.73
N ILE A 131 4.49 17.19 -13.56
CA ILE A 131 3.05 17.17 -13.28
C ILE A 131 2.77 16.44 -11.96
N TRP A 132 3.35 15.25 -11.80
CA TRP A 132 3.18 14.44 -10.59
C TRP A 132 3.69 15.15 -9.34
N GLY A 133 4.88 15.76 -9.42
CA GLY A 133 5.50 16.51 -8.32
C GLY A 133 4.67 17.74 -7.91
N ASN A 134 4.19 18.51 -8.90
CA ASN A 134 3.35 19.69 -8.65
C ASN A 134 2.03 19.31 -7.97
N ILE A 135 1.35 18.28 -8.47
CA ILE A 135 0.07 17.84 -7.88
C ILE A 135 0.30 17.24 -6.49
N LYS A 136 1.40 16.51 -6.28
CA LYS A 136 1.76 15.96 -4.97
C LYS A 136 2.03 17.08 -3.96
N SER A 137 2.66 18.17 -4.35
CA SER A 137 2.93 19.31 -3.48
C SER A 137 1.66 20.09 -3.13
N LEU A 138 0.76 20.28 -4.10
CA LEU A 138 -0.55 20.93 -3.88
C LEU A 138 -1.47 20.10 -2.97
N GLY A 139 -1.43 18.78 -3.05
CA GLY A 139 -2.21 17.88 -2.17
C GLY A 139 -1.68 17.78 -0.73
N LYS A 140 -0.58 18.48 -0.42
CA LYS A 140 0.00 18.60 0.93
C LYS A 140 -0.51 19.85 1.68
N GLU A 141 -1.66 20.41 1.30
CA GLU A 141 -2.30 21.52 2.03
C GLU A 141 -2.80 21.16 3.44
N THR A 142 -2.88 19.89 3.80
CA THR A 142 -2.63 19.53 5.19
C THR A 142 -1.12 19.35 5.32
N PRO A 143 -0.41 20.14 6.11
CA PRO A 143 0.97 19.83 6.44
C PRO A 143 0.92 18.38 6.92
N TYR A 144 1.65 17.49 6.25
CA TYR A 144 2.11 16.29 6.91
C TYR A 144 2.87 16.84 8.11
N MET A 145 2.15 17.04 9.21
CA MET A 145 2.81 17.21 10.48
C MET A 145 3.71 15.98 10.52
N GLU A 146 5.03 16.22 10.40
CA GLU A 146 5.98 15.24 10.89
C GLU A 146 5.52 15.00 12.30
N SER A 147 4.61 14.03 12.44
CA SER A 147 4.05 13.71 13.72
C SER A 147 5.26 13.39 14.59
N SER A 148 5.20 13.79 15.84
CA SER A 148 6.18 13.36 16.83
C SER A 148 6.43 11.85 16.77
N ILE A 149 5.46 11.10 16.25
CA ILE A 149 5.50 9.67 15.95
C ILE A 149 6.45 9.37 14.77
N SER A 150 6.39 10.10 13.64
CA SER A 150 7.32 9.89 12.51
C SER A 150 8.75 10.25 12.89
N ARG A 151 8.95 11.28 13.70
CA ARG A 151 10.28 11.61 14.27
C ARG A 151 10.76 10.55 15.24
N ASN A 152 9.90 10.05 16.12
CA ASN A 152 10.23 8.96 17.04
C ASN A 152 10.41 7.63 16.31
N LEU A 153 9.68 7.38 15.24
CA LEU A 153 9.84 6.20 14.38
C LEU A 153 11.18 6.24 13.65
N ASN A 154 11.52 7.37 13.02
CA ASN A 154 12.83 7.57 12.38
C ASN A 154 14.01 7.43 13.38
N LEU A 155 13.81 7.85 14.64
CA LEU A 155 14.78 7.64 15.71
C LEU A 155 14.82 6.17 16.17
N LYS A 156 13.67 5.47 16.20
CA LYS A 156 13.62 4.03 16.51
C LYS A 156 14.20 3.18 15.39
N ILE A 157 13.93 3.53 14.11
CA ILE A 157 14.53 2.87 12.94
C ILE A 157 16.06 3.01 12.95
N LYS A 158 16.59 4.18 13.27
CA LYS A 158 18.05 4.39 13.43
C LYS A 158 18.66 3.60 14.58
N ASN A 159 17.85 3.16 15.54
CA ASN A 159 18.27 2.41 16.72
C ASN A 159 17.85 0.93 16.68
N LEU A 160 17.21 0.46 15.60
CA LEU A 160 17.04 -0.97 15.37
C LEU A 160 18.43 -1.57 15.17
N PRO A 161 18.71 -2.76 15.74
CA PRO A 161 19.93 -3.48 15.44
C PRO A 161 19.98 -3.63 13.90
N PRO A 162 21.17 -3.55 13.28
CA PRO A 162 21.29 -3.65 11.84
C PRO A 162 20.74 -5.01 11.40
N THR A 163 19.50 -5.01 10.97
CA THR A 163 18.97 -6.08 10.13
C THR A 163 19.73 -5.95 8.82
N ILE A 164 20.25 -7.07 8.35
CA ILE A 164 21.05 -7.18 7.11
C ILE A 164 20.27 -6.46 6.00
N GLY A 165 20.70 -5.25 5.63
CA GLY A 165 20.07 -4.50 4.53
C GLY A 165 19.93 -2.99 4.70
N THR A 166 19.99 -2.44 5.92
CA THR A 166 19.81 -0.98 6.13
C THR A 166 20.92 -0.13 5.49
N ASP A 167 22.08 -0.70 5.22
CA ASP A 167 23.20 0.00 4.55
C ASP A 167 22.94 0.26 3.05
N LYS A 168 21.95 -0.41 2.44
CA LYS A 168 21.61 -0.27 1.02
C LYS A 168 20.55 0.81 0.75
N ILE A 169 19.73 1.16 1.73
CA ILE A 169 18.62 2.13 1.56
C ILE A 169 19.13 3.57 1.37
N THR A 170 20.28 3.92 1.91
CA THR A 170 20.86 5.25 1.80
C THR A 170 21.38 5.61 0.40
N ASN A 171 21.54 4.65 -0.49
CA ASN A 171 22.07 4.86 -1.85
C ASN A 171 21.00 4.92 -2.96
N VAL A 172 19.73 4.69 -2.65
CA VAL A 172 18.64 4.69 -3.63
C VAL A 172 17.88 6.03 -3.68
N VAL A 173 18.18 6.96 -2.76
CA VAL A 173 17.50 8.27 -2.62
C VAL A 173 18.45 9.44 -2.94
N LYS A 174 19.44 9.20 -3.81
CA LYS A 174 20.20 10.30 -4.44
C LYS A 174 19.85 10.48 -5.89
#